data_91da088a3ceac905038cf0f57768401d
#
_entry.id   91da088a3ceac905038cf0f57768401d
#
_cell.length_a   1.000
_cell.length_b   1.000
_cell.length_c   1.000
_cell.angle_alpha   90.00
_cell.angle_beta   90.00
_cell.angle_gamma   90.00
#
_symmetry.space_group_name_H-M   'P 1'
#
loop_
_entity.id
_entity.type
_entity.pdbx_description
1 polymer ?
#
loop_
_entity_poly.entity_id
_entity_poly.type
_entity_poly.pdbx_seq_one_letter_code
_entity_poly.pdbx_strand_id
1 'polypeptide(L)'
;EKYSLIPDDIDILLTHDAPFGRNDVLLEGFWRSGKHIGNYELADELDIKHPKYHFTGHLHSTDHNLVNYDGTMTACVSLLDEDYEINYDPLTIII
;
A
#
# COMPACT_ATOMS: atom_id res chain seq x y z
N GLU A 1 -13.05 2.39 10.88
CA GLU A 1 -13.09 2.67 12.29
C GLU A 1 -11.75 2.56 12.99
N LYS A 2 -11.06 1.43 12.83
CA LYS A 2 -9.70 1.28 13.34
C LYS A 2 -8.77 2.31 12.74
N TYR A 3 -8.96 2.61 11.48
CA TYR A 3 -8.07 3.54 10.77
C TYR A 3 -8.23 4.98 11.26
N SER A 4 -9.35 5.32 11.88
CA SER A 4 -9.53 6.65 12.45
C SER A 4 -8.60 6.91 13.64
N LEU A 5 -7.99 5.86 14.18
CA LEU A 5 -7.04 5.96 15.30
C LEU A 5 -5.62 6.29 14.84
N ILE A 6 -5.37 6.37 13.55
CA ILE A 6 -4.05 6.76 13.02
C ILE A 6 -3.72 8.19 13.50
N PRO A 7 -2.55 8.40 14.13
CA PRO A 7 -2.16 9.76 14.55
C PRO A 7 -2.00 10.72 13.39
N ASP A 8 -2.18 12.02 13.65
CA ASP A 8 -2.16 13.06 12.61
C ASP A 8 -0.78 13.38 12.07
N ASP A 9 0.28 13.19 12.83
CA ASP A 9 1.62 13.67 12.47
C ASP A 9 2.69 12.58 12.48
N ILE A 10 2.35 11.40 12.00
CA ILE A 10 3.31 10.31 11.90
C ILE A 10 4.12 10.43 10.62
N ASP A 11 5.35 9.96 10.66
CA ASP A 11 6.23 9.96 9.48
C ASP A 11 6.02 8.74 8.62
N ILE A 12 5.92 7.56 9.22
CA ILE A 12 5.79 6.29 8.50
C ILE A 12 4.62 5.51 9.05
N LEU A 13 3.73 5.09 8.16
CA LEU A 13 2.61 4.21 8.49
C LEU A 13 2.79 2.87 7.80
N LEU A 14 2.64 1.80 8.55
CA LEU A 14 2.65 0.43 8.03
C LEU A 14 1.27 -0.18 8.21
N THR A 15 0.70 -0.70 7.12
CA THR A 15 -0.58 -1.41 7.20
C THR A 15 -0.50 -2.72 6.45
N HIS A 16 -1.33 -3.69 6.85
CA HIS A 16 -1.46 -4.94 6.11
C HIS A 16 -2.20 -4.69 4.80
N ASP A 17 -3.33 -3.99 4.88
CA ASP A 17 -4.17 -3.71 3.71
C ASP A 17 -3.67 -2.52 2.94
N ALA A 18 -3.92 -2.54 1.62
CA ALA A 18 -3.70 -1.37 0.78
C ALA A 18 -4.91 -0.44 0.86
N PRO A 19 -4.69 0.88 0.74
CA PRO A 19 -5.81 1.80 0.61
C PRO A 19 -6.40 1.72 -0.81
N PHE A 20 -7.68 1.97 -0.94
CA PHE A 20 -8.31 1.98 -2.26
C PHE A 20 -7.66 3.05 -3.14
N GLY A 21 -7.25 2.65 -4.33
CA GLY A 21 -6.66 3.53 -5.32
C GLY A 21 -5.15 3.70 -5.22
N ARG A 22 -4.48 3.07 -4.24
CA ARG A 22 -3.04 3.24 -4.04
C ARG A 22 -2.34 1.89 -3.97
N ASN A 23 -1.63 1.50 -5.04
CA ASN A 23 -0.91 0.21 -5.12
C ASN A 23 -1.81 -0.98 -4.78
N ASP A 24 -3.08 -0.93 -5.19
CA ASP A 24 -4.08 -1.92 -4.79
C ASP A 24 -4.67 -2.72 -5.95
N VAL A 25 -4.13 -2.56 -7.16
CA VAL A 25 -4.60 -3.29 -8.33
C VAL A 25 -3.85 -4.61 -8.43
N LEU A 26 -4.58 -5.71 -8.48
CA LEU A 26 -3.99 -7.02 -8.73
C LEU A 26 -3.64 -7.14 -10.21
N LEU A 27 -2.39 -7.48 -10.51
CA LEU A 27 -1.89 -7.55 -11.88
C LEU A 27 -2.10 -8.91 -12.52
N GLU A 28 -2.24 -9.97 -11.70
CA GLU A 28 -2.43 -11.32 -12.22
C GLU A 28 -3.03 -12.25 -11.17
N GLY A 29 -3.42 -13.44 -11.61
CA GLY A 29 -3.69 -14.58 -10.73
C GLY A 29 -5.10 -14.71 -10.20
N PHE A 30 -5.96 -13.70 -10.34
CA PHE A 30 -7.29 -13.71 -9.72
C PHE A 30 -8.36 -13.15 -10.64
N TRP A 31 -9.62 -13.53 -10.35
CA TRP A 31 -10.78 -12.99 -11.06
C TRP A 31 -10.94 -11.48 -10.86
N ARG A 32 -10.29 -10.92 -9.84
CA ARG A 32 -10.28 -9.48 -9.59
C ARG A 32 -9.09 -8.74 -10.21
N SER A 33 -8.31 -9.41 -11.03
CA SER A 33 -7.18 -8.78 -11.71
C SER A 33 -7.63 -7.54 -12.50
N GLY A 34 -6.84 -6.48 -12.40
CA GLY A 34 -7.13 -5.20 -13.06
C GLY A 34 -8.06 -4.30 -12.29
N LYS A 35 -8.54 -4.72 -11.13
CA LYS A 35 -9.45 -3.91 -10.30
C LYS A 35 -8.78 -3.44 -9.03
N HIS A 36 -9.21 -2.28 -8.55
CA HIS A 36 -8.80 -1.81 -7.24
C HIS A 36 -9.50 -2.63 -6.16
N ILE A 37 -8.75 -3.17 -5.22
CA ILE A 37 -9.30 -4.01 -4.15
C ILE A 37 -8.96 -3.50 -2.75
N GLY A 38 -8.42 -2.28 -2.66
CA GLY A 38 -8.02 -1.69 -1.41
C GLY A 38 -9.18 -1.23 -0.52
N ASN A 39 -8.84 -0.79 0.66
CA ASN A 39 -9.78 -0.39 1.70
C ASN A 39 -10.13 1.09 1.58
N TYR A 40 -11.43 1.40 1.49
CA TYR A 40 -11.91 2.78 1.35
C TYR A 40 -11.66 3.63 2.60
N GLU A 41 -11.86 3.04 3.75
CA GLU A 41 -11.71 3.75 5.02
C GLU A 41 -10.26 4.16 5.26
N LEU A 42 -9.33 3.27 4.94
CA LEU A 42 -7.90 3.58 5.02
C LEU A 42 -7.53 4.69 4.04
N ALA A 43 -8.06 4.66 2.82
CA ALA A 43 -7.82 5.70 1.83
C ALA A 43 -8.30 7.07 2.33
N ASP A 44 -9.48 7.12 2.94
CA ASP A 44 -10.04 8.35 3.49
C ASP A 44 -9.16 8.91 4.61
N GLU A 45 -8.67 8.06 5.50
CA GLU A 45 -7.80 8.50 6.60
C GLU A 45 -6.46 9.02 6.11
N LEU A 46 -5.91 8.41 5.06
CA LEU A 46 -4.67 8.89 4.46
C LEU A 46 -4.85 10.25 3.79
N ASP A 47 -6.02 10.51 3.22
CA ASP A 47 -6.33 11.81 2.63
C ASP A 47 -6.43 12.91 3.68
N ILE A 48 -6.71 12.55 4.92
CA ILE A 48 -6.79 13.50 6.04
C ILE A 48 -5.43 13.67 6.72
N LYS A 49 -4.71 12.58 6.94
CA LYS A 49 -3.55 12.57 7.84
C LYS A 49 -2.20 12.71 7.16
N HIS A 50 -2.11 12.36 5.89
CA HIS A 50 -0.92 12.55 5.05
C HIS A 50 0.41 12.17 5.69
N PRO A 51 0.64 10.91 6.08
CA PRO A 51 1.97 10.49 6.53
C PRO A 51 2.98 10.69 5.40
N LYS A 52 4.25 10.84 5.72
CA LYS A 52 5.29 11.00 4.68
C LYS A 52 5.43 9.73 3.85
N TYR A 53 5.38 8.58 4.50
CA TYR A 53 5.50 7.27 3.86
C TYR A 53 4.40 6.35 4.33
N HIS A 54 3.89 5.55 3.43
CA HIS A 54 2.93 4.49 3.75
C HIS A 54 3.33 3.22 3.01
N PHE A 55 3.58 2.15 3.76
CA PHE A 55 3.95 0.86 3.19
C PHE A 55 2.91 -0.19 3.52
N THR A 56 2.58 -1.02 2.52
CA THR A 56 1.60 -2.09 2.64
C THR A 56 2.23 -3.44 2.34
N GLY A 57 1.59 -4.50 2.79
CA GLY A 57 1.93 -5.87 2.45
C GLY A 57 0.75 -6.56 1.78
N HIS A 58 0.53 -7.82 2.10
CA HIS A 58 -0.63 -8.62 1.71
C HIS A 58 -0.78 -8.86 0.20
N LEU A 59 -0.86 -7.83 -0.62
CA LEU A 59 -1.02 -7.98 -2.06
C LEU A 59 0.32 -8.33 -2.69
N HIS A 60 0.38 -9.50 -3.32
CA HIS A 60 1.63 -10.01 -3.89
C HIS A 60 1.86 -9.49 -5.31
N SER A 61 0.86 -9.58 -6.18
CA SER A 61 1.01 -9.18 -7.58
C SER A 61 0.39 -7.81 -7.85
N THR A 62 0.85 -6.79 -7.13
CA THR A 62 0.44 -5.41 -7.37
C THR A 62 1.65 -4.59 -7.79
N ASP A 63 1.44 -3.28 -8.04
CA ASP A 63 2.54 -2.38 -8.35
C ASP A 63 3.36 -2.14 -7.08
N HIS A 64 4.66 -2.47 -7.15
CA HIS A 64 5.59 -2.32 -6.05
C HIS A 64 6.40 -1.03 -6.12
N ASN A 65 6.12 -0.18 -7.09
CA ASN A 65 6.84 1.10 -7.22
C ASN A 65 6.43 2.07 -6.12
N LEU A 66 7.40 2.89 -5.71
CA LEU A 66 7.15 3.98 -4.78
C LEU A 66 6.49 5.13 -5.54
N VAL A 67 5.28 5.48 -5.16
CA VAL A 67 4.48 6.49 -5.86
C VAL A 67 4.02 7.56 -4.89
N ASN A 68 4.06 8.80 -5.33
CA ASN A 68 3.57 9.94 -4.53
C ASN A 68 2.06 10.07 -4.73
N TYR A 69 1.31 9.89 -3.64
CA TYR A 69 -0.12 10.12 -3.61
C TYR A 69 -0.39 11.29 -2.68
N ASP A 70 -0.60 12.47 -3.26
CA ASP A 70 -1.00 13.65 -2.52
C ASP A 70 -0.06 14.00 -1.36
N GLY A 71 1.25 13.81 -1.58
CA GLY A 71 2.28 14.11 -0.59
C GLY A 71 2.74 12.92 0.23
N THR A 72 2.05 11.79 0.16
CA THR A 72 2.45 10.55 0.83
C THR A 72 3.12 9.61 -0.17
N MET A 73 4.35 9.22 0.11
CA MET A 73 5.05 8.23 -0.71
C MET A 73 4.58 6.84 -0.29
N THR A 74 3.96 6.12 -1.21
CA THR A 74 3.30 4.83 -0.95
C THR A 74 3.90 3.73 -1.79
N ALA A 75 4.12 2.57 -1.20
CA ALA A 75 4.58 1.38 -1.92
C ALA A 75 4.06 0.11 -1.27
N CYS A 76 3.86 -0.92 -2.07
CA CYS A 76 3.69 -2.27 -1.57
C CYS A 76 5.08 -2.88 -1.39
N VAL A 77 5.35 -3.46 -0.24
CA VAL A 77 6.69 -3.99 0.08
C VAL A 77 6.72 -5.50 0.21
N SER A 78 5.69 -6.20 -0.28
CA SER A 78 5.69 -7.66 -0.33
C SER A 78 6.85 -8.16 -1.19
N LEU A 79 7.51 -9.22 -0.76
CA LEU A 79 8.63 -9.81 -1.52
C LEU A 79 8.18 -10.97 -2.38
N LEU A 80 7.03 -11.59 -2.09
CA LEU A 80 6.56 -12.80 -2.76
C LEU A 80 5.55 -12.47 -3.86
N ASP A 81 5.60 -13.27 -4.93
CA ASP A 81 4.57 -13.24 -5.97
C ASP A 81 3.40 -14.15 -5.58
N GLU A 82 2.44 -14.34 -6.49
CA GLU A 82 1.25 -15.16 -6.22
C GLU A 82 1.56 -16.65 -6.06
N ASP A 83 2.75 -17.09 -6.46
CA ASP A 83 3.21 -18.47 -6.27
C ASP A 83 4.05 -18.62 -5.00
N TYR A 84 4.09 -17.58 -4.16
CA TYR A 84 4.88 -17.54 -2.92
C TYR A 84 6.38 -17.69 -3.15
N GLU A 85 6.86 -17.22 -4.29
CA GLU A 85 8.28 -17.16 -4.61
C GLU A 85 8.78 -15.72 -4.50
N ILE A 86 10.04 -15.54 -4.09
CA ILE A 86 10.63 -14.20 -3.97
C ILE A 86 10.81 -13.64 -5.37
N ASN A 87 10.08 -12.57 -5.68
CA ASN A 87 10.07 -11.97 -7.00
C ASN A 87 10.23 -10.45 -6.98
N TYR A 88 10.26 -9.85 -5.81
CA TYR A 88 10.38 -8.40 -5.65
C TYR A 88 11.53 -8.06 -4.72
N ASP A 89 12.22 -6.99 -5.00
CA ASP A 89 13.36 -6.55 -4.19
C ASP A 89 12.87 -5.76 -2.97
N PRO A 90 13.63 -5.84 -1.85
CA PRO A 90 13.36 -4.95 -0.72
C PRO A 90 13.50 -3.48 -1.13
N LEU A 91 12.64 -2.64 -0.60
CA LEU A 91 12.70 -1.20 -0.83
C LEU A 91 13.56 -0.54 0.25
N THR A 92 14.49 0.30 -0.19
CA THR A 92 15.32 1.09 0.73
C THR A 92 14.98 2.56 0.57
N ILE A 93 14.75 3.24 1.67
CA ILE A 93 14.53 4.70 1.68
C ILE A 93 15.49 5.35 2.67
N ILE A 94 15.79 6.62 2.43
CA ILE A 94 16.59 7.43 3.33
C ILE A 94 15.64 8.45 3.97
N ILE A 95 15.58 8.42 5.27
CA ILE A 95 14.67 9.27 6.03
C ILE A 95 15.40 10.54 6.47
#